data_d129a680a2120e5f20d812ec32bb95b8
#
_entry.id   d129a680a2120e5f20d812ec32bb95b8
#
_cell.length_a   1.000
_cell.length_b   1.000
_cell.length_c   1.000
_cell.angle_alpha   90.00
_cell.angle_beta   90.00
_cell.angle_gamma   90.00
#
_symmetry.space_group_name_H-M   'P 1'
#
loop_
_entity.id
_entity.type
_entity.pdbx_description
1 polymer ?
#
loop_
_entity_poly.entity_id
_entity_poly.type
_entity_poly.pdbx_seq_one_letter_code
_entity_poly.pdbx_strand_id
1 'polypeptide(L)'
;MQIQKKQFKDKLLDLIIFFILGAFLINPFLGLIAIFGLIFYFFKNKNALDLQLSKYSKSINAFSNNLARIESIHNSTSVRKIFLQNNQLKTLSPEFPKKNLIFKAPQLRLEKRKRYLQVALNNTINEAIQIISQIPYSKRILIEVGTPMIKEYGIKAISEIKQMAPLGSYIVADNKCADLGSREVEMMANAGANASTCLGVAPIETIDTFIEECEKYKIDSMIDMMNVEDPLSVLKKLKKLPRVVILHRGVDESEFSKEKQIPYYQIKQIKGNYNLLVSVAGGDTLREIQRAIFNDADIVVIWKSVYKTSENTAQLIKKFLKEIK
;
A
#
# COMPACT_ATOMS: atom_id res chain seq x y z
N MET A 1 -20.85 15.60 10.48
CA MET A 1 -21.51 16.81 9.95
C MET A 1 -20.57 17.71 9.14
N GLN A 2 -19.31 17.96 9.52
CA GLN A 2 -18.36 18.77 8.73
C GLN A 2 -17.91 18.11 7.42
N ILE A 3 -17.71 16.78 7.41
CA ILE A 3 -17.27 16.02 6.23
C ILE A 3 -18.36 15.99 5.14
N GLN A 4 -19.63 15.83 5.52
CA GLN A 4 -20.75 15.89 4.56
C GLN A 4 -20.92 17.30 3.94
N LYS A 5 -20.64 18.37 4.71
CA LYS A 5 -20.64 19.74 4.18
C LYS A 5 -19.50 19.98 3.19
N LYS A 6 -18.36 19.34 3.34
CA LYS A 6 -17.22 19.46 2.40
C LYS A 6 -17.50 18.72 1.09
N GLN A 7 -17.95 17.47 1.15
CA GLN A 7 -18.34 16.71 -0.04
C GLN A 7 -19.48 17.35 -0.83
N PHE A 8 -20.44 17.97 -0.12
CA PHE A 8 -21.52 18.72 -0.78
C PHE A 8 -21.00 19.97 -1.49
N LYS A 9 -20.01 20.69 -0.93
CA LYS A 9 -19.41 21.86 -1.58
C LYS A 9 -18.58 21.47 -2.81
N ASP A 10 -17.84 20.37 -2.75
CA ASP A 10 -17.01 19.91 -3.87
C ASP A 10 -17.93 19.46 -5.06
N LYS A 11 -18.97 18.69 -4.78
CA LYS A 11 -19.97 18.32 -5.80
C LYS A 11 -20.75 19.51 -6.36
N LEU A 12 -21.03 20.52 -5.52
CA LEU A 12 -21.69 21.74 -5.96
C LEU A 12 -20.78 22.56 -6.90
N LEU A 13 -19.47 22.59 -6.64
CA LEU A 13 -18.49 23.27 -7.49
C LEU A 13 -18.38 22.59 -8.86
N ASP A 14 -18.30 21.25 -8.89
CA ASP A 14 -18.27 20.47 -10.12
C ASP A 14 -19.54 20.69 -10.97
N LEU A 15 -20.70 20.73 -10.30
CA LEU A 15 -21.97 21.02 -10.95
C LEU A 15 -22.01 22.43 -11.55
N ILE A 16 -21.49 23.43 -10.85
CA ILE A 16 -21.41 24.83 -11.31
C ILE A 16 -20.48 24.92 -12.53
N ILE A 17 -19.32 24.25 -12.51
CA ILE A 17 -18.39 24.20 -13.64
C ILE A 17 -19.06 23.56 -14.86
N PHE A 18 -19.79 22.46 -14.67
CA PHE A 18 -20.53 21.78 -15.73
C PHE A 18 -21.60 22.70 -16.35
N PHE A 19 -22.36 23.45 -15.55
CA PHE A 19 -23.35 24.41 -16.03
C PHE A 19 -22.72 25.60 -16.77
N ILE A 20 -21.54 26.07 -16.34
CA ILE A 20 -20.83 27.15 -17.04
C ILE A 20 -20.34 26.67 -18.41
N LEU A 21 -19.76 25.46 -18.48
CA LEU A 21 -19.32 24.86 -19.74
C LEU A 21 -20.53 24.64 -20.70
N GLY A 22 -21.67 24.15 -20.16
CA GLY A 22 -22.91 23.99 -20.93
C GLY A 22 -23.46 25.32 -21.43
N ALA A 23 -23.42 26.38 -20.63
CA ALA A 23 -23.85 27.73 -21.04
C ALA A 23 -22.97 28.30 -22.16
N PHE A 24 -21.66 28.02 -22.16
CA PHE A 24 -20.75 28.41 -23.25
C PHE A 24 -21.07 27.72 -24.57
N LEU A 25 -21.48 26.46 -24.52
CA LEU A 25 -21.86 25.69 -25.73
C LEU A 25 -23.16 26.18 -26.36
N ILE A 26 -24.08 26.75 -25.55
CA ILE A 26 -25.37 27.26 -26.01
C ILE A 26 -25.24 28.71 -26.48
N ASN A 27 -24.58 29.58 -25.72
CA ASN A 27 -24.35 30.97 -26.04
C ASN A 27 -23.11 31.51 -25.30
N PRO A 28 -22.08 32.01 -26.04
CA PRO A 28 -20.84 32.52 -25.40
C PRO A 28 -21.08 33.69 -24.43
N PHE A 29 -22.13 34.49 -24.64
CA PHE A 29 -22.47 35.62 -23.78
C PHE A 29 -23.02 35.18 -22.42
N LEU A 30 -23.82 34.10 -22.38
CA LEU A 30 -24.30 33.49 -21.14
C LEU A 30 -23.16 32.84 -20.34
N GLY A 31 -22.19 32.24 -21.05
CA GLY A 31 -20.97 31.70 -20.42
C GLY A 31 -20.15 32.77 -19.72
N LEU A 32 -19.99 33.95 -20.35
CA LEU A 32 -19.29 35.08 -19.73
C LEU A 32 -20.02 35.63 -18.49
N ILE A 33 -21.33 35.73 -18.49
CA ILE A 33 -22.12 36.15 -17.31
C ILE A 33 -21.93 35.16 -16.14
N ALA A 34 -21.93 33.85 -16.46
CA ALA A 34 -21.72 32.83 -15.45
C ALA A 34 -20.31 32.89 -14.82
N ILE A 35 -19.27 33.17 -15.61
CA ILE A 35 -17.90 33.40 -15.12
C ILE A 35 -17.82 34.64 -14.22
N PHE A 36 -18.43 35.75 -14.62
CA PHE A 36 -18.45 36.94 -13.77
C PHE A 36 -19.18 36.71 -12.46
N GLY A 37 -20.27 35.97 -12.45
CA GLY A 37 -20.96 35.54 -11.22
C GLY A 37 -20.08 34.72 -10.32
N LEU A 38 -19.29 33.81 -10.87
CA LEU A 38 -18.34 32.98 -10.11
C LEU A 38 -17.19 33.81 -9.50
N ILE A 39 -16.62 34.72 -10.30
CA ILE A 39 -15.58 35.65 -9.83
C ILE A 39 -16.11 36.50 -8.68
N PHE A 40 -17.34 37.05 -8.83
CA PHE A 40 -17.96 37.83 -7.74
C PHE A 40 -18.22 37.02 -6.48
N TYR A 41 -18.63 35.74 -6.61
CA TYR A 41 -18.81 34.83 -5.49
C TYR A 41 -17.47 34.56 -4.76
N PHE A 42 -16.39 34.35 -5.48
CA PHE A 42 -15.05 34.17 -4.91
C PHE A 42 -14.52 35.45 -4.27
N PHE A 43 -14.76 36.63 -4.85
CA PHE A 43 -14.41 37.91 -4.22
C PHE A 43 -15.14 38.14 -2.90
N LYS A 44 -16.40 37.78 -2.80
CA LYS A 44 -17.20 37.89 -1.57
C LYS A 44 -16.76 36.93 -0.49
N ASN A 45 -16.12 35.81 -0.84
CA ASN A 45 -15.61 34.79 0.09
C ASN A 45 -14.07 34.76 0.19
N LYS A 46 -13.40 35.86 -0.06
CA LYS A 46 -11.95 35.99 -0.11
C LYS A 46 -11.25 35.44 1.13
N ASN A 47 -11.77 35.67 2.35
CA ASN A 47 -11.16 35.21 3.61
C ASN A 47 -11.10 33.66 3.71
N ALA A 48 -12.01 32.91 3.09
CA ALA A 48 -11.97 31.45 3.08
C ALA A 48 -10.92 30.91 2.10
N LEU A 49 -10.72 31.61 0.99
CA LEU A 49 -9.71 31.28 -0.02
C LEU A 49 -8.29 31.57 0.49
N ASP A 50 -8.09 32.72 1.14
CA ASP A 50 -6.79 33.12 1.69
C ASP A 50 -6.33 32.17 2.80
N LEU A 51 -7.27 31.62 3.61
CA LEU A 51 -6.97 30.62 4.63
C LEU A 51 -6.53 29.28 4.02
N GLN A 52 -7.12 28.84 2.91
CA GLN A 52 -6.68 27.64 2.19
C GLN A 52 -5.34 27.87 1.48
N LEU A 53 -5.16 28.99 0.79
CA LEU A 53 -3.90 29.32 0.12
C LEU A 53 -2.75 29.47 1.13
N SER A 54 -2.99 29.99 2.34
CA SER A 54 -1.97 30.06 3.39
C SER A 54 -1.54 28.67 3.88
N LYS A 55 -2.44 27.71 3.95
CA LYS A 55 -2.11 26.31 4.28
C LYS A 55 -1.25 25.66 3.20
N TYR A 56 -1.58 25.88 1.92
CA TYR A 56 -0.79 25.35 0.78
C TYR A 56 0.59 26.03 0.72
N SER A 57 0.68 27.35 0.93
CA SER A 57 1.93 28.09 0.98
C SER A 57 2.88 27.59 2.07
N LYS A 58 2.37 27.30 3.28
CA LYS A 58 3.18 26.69 4.35
C LYS A 58 3.74 25.32 3.99
N SER A 59 2.96 24.49 3.31
CA SER A 59 3.41 23.17 2.86
C SER A 59 4.44 23.26 1.74
N ILE A 60 4.28 24.21 0.79
CA ILE A 60 5.23 24.47 -0.29
C ILE A 60 6.53 25.04 0.28
N ASN A 61 6.47 25.94 1.25
CA ASN A 61 7.67 26.50 1.88
C ASN A 61 8.43 25.43 2.70
N ALA A 62 7.73 24.52 3.38
CA ALA A 62 8.36 23.39 4.07
C ALA A 62 9.05 22.44 3.08
N PHE A 63 8.43 22.17 1.92
CA PHE A 63 9.02 21.38 0.86
C PHE A 63 10.25 22.06 0.23
N SER A 64 10.17 23.37 -0.07
CA SER A 64 11.27 24.17 -0.60
C SER A 64 12.46 24.21 0.36
N ASN A 65 12.22 24.37 1.67
CA ASN A 65 13.27 24.34 2.69
C ASN A 65 13.95 22.97 2.81
N ASN A 66 13.20 21.88 2.62
CA ASN A 66 13.77 20.53 2.57
C ASN A 66 14.61 20.30 1.32
N LEU A 67 14.19 20.82 0.15
CA LEU A 67 14.98 20.79 -1.08
C LEU A 67 16.29 21.58 -0.93
N ALA A 68 16.24 22.81 -0.39
CA ALA A 68 17.42 23.62 -0.13
C ALA A 68 18.41 22.93 0.83
N ARG A 69 17.90 22.18 1.81
CA ARG A 69 18.71 21.36 2.73
C ARG A 69 19.38 20.18 2.01
N ILE A 70 18.68 19.53 1.07
CA ILE A 70 19.24 18.45 0.22
C ILE A 70 20.31 19.02 -0.71
N GLU A 71 20.07 20.17 -1.33
CA GLU A 71 21.06 20.86 -2.17
C GLU A 71 22.29 21.30 -1.36
N SER A 72 22.15 21.77 -0.12
CA SER A 72 23.26 22.12 0.74
C SER A 72 24.14 20.91 1.11
N ILE A 73 23.51 19.72 1.28
CA ILE A 73 24.23 18.45 1.51
C ILE A 73 24.95 18.02 0.23
N HIS A 74 24.34 18.19 -0.93
CA HIS A 74 24.93 17.85 -2.23
C HIS A 74 26.10 18.78 -2.61
N ASN A 75 26.07 20.03 -2.17
CA ASN A 75 27.12 21.03 -2.38
C ASN A 75 28.20 21.02 -1.29
N SER A 76 28.15 20.11 -0.31
CA SER A 76 29.21 20.00 0.70
C SER A 76 30.53 19.61 0.02
N THR A 77 31.60 20.27 0.39
CA THR A 77 32.94 20.19 -0.26
C THR A 77 33.50 18.77 -0.33
N SER A 78 33.07 17.89 0.58
CA SER A 78 33.46 16.47 0.62
C SER A 78 32.76 15.63 -0.47
N VAL A 79 31.48 15.87 -0.73
CA VAL A 79 30.72 15.14 -1.77
C VAL A 79 31.18 15.58 -3.17
N ARG A 80 31.44 16.87 -3.34
CA ARG A 80 31.97 17.43 -4.59
C ARG A 80 33.39 16.93 -4.94
N LYS A 81 34.25 16.72 -3.92
CA LYS A 81 35.60 16.12 -4.13
C LYS A 81 35.49 14.66 -4.61
N ILE A 82 34.60 13.87 -4.03
CA ILE A 82 34.37 12.47 -4.43
C ILE A 82 33.81 12.41 -5.88
N PHE A 83 32.90 13.33 -6.24
CA PHE A 83 32.30 13.39 -7.57
C PHE A 83 33.30 13.85 -8.64
N LEU A 84 34.18 14.79 -8.32
CA LEU A 84 35.23 15.30 -9.23
C LEU A 84 36.36 14.28 -9.40
N GLN A 85 36.74 13.53 -8.36
CA GLN A 85 37.71 12.43 -8.49
C GLN A 85 37.20 11.31 -9.38
N ASN A 86 35.92 10.99 -9.32
CA ASN A 86 35.30 9.98 -10.19
C ASN A 86 35.12 10.44 -11.66
N ASN A 87 35.07 11.75 -11.91
CA ASN A 87 34.93 12.26 -13.28
C ASN A 87 36.27 12.46 -14.02
N GLN A 88 37.40 12.57 -13.31
CA GLN A 88 38.73 12.62 -13.96
C GLN A 88 39.22 11.27 -14.52
N LEU A 89 38.56 10.16 -14.14
CA LEU A 89 38.86 8.83 -14.67
C LEU A 89 38.14 8.49 -15.99
N LYS A 90 37.42 9.43 -16.60
CA LYS A 90 36.58 9.19 -17.80
C LYS A 90 37.28 9.52 -19.14
N THR A 91 38.60 9.73 -19.19
CA THR A 91 39.30 9.99 -20.45
C THR A 91 40.11 8.80 -21.01
N LEU A 92 39.91 7.60 -20.48
CA LEU A 92 40.42 6.39 -21.10
C LEU A 92 39.19 5.50 -21.41
N SER A 93 38.77 5.54 -22.67
CA SER A 93 37.69 4.65 -23.15
C SER A 93 38.23 3.24 -23.44
N PRO A 94 37.94 2.26 -22.60
CA PRO A 94 37.77 0.90 -23.08
C PRO A 94 36.27 0.68 -23.35
N GLU A 95 35.96 0.12 -24.48
CA GLU A 95 34.61 -0.40 -24.76
C GLU A 95 34.20 -1.36 -23.66
N PHE A 96 33.40 -0.86 -22.71
CA PHE A 96 32.74 -1.75 -21.76
C PHE A 96 31.64 -2.50 -22.49
N PRO A 97 31.61 -3.84 -22.44
CA PRO A 97 30.45 -4.57 -22.90
C PRO A 97 29.25 -4.07 -22.12
N LYS A 98 28.17 -3.67 -22.81
CA LYS A 98 26.89 -3.27 -22.23
C LYS A 98 26.23 -4.47 -21.53
N LYS A 99 26.85 -5.00 -20.49
CA LYS A 99 26.16 -5.81 -19.49
C LYS A 99 25.55 -4.80 -18.52
N ASN A 100 24.25 -4.59 -18.63
CA ASN A 100 23.44 -3.97 -17.59
C ASN A 100 23.68 -4.75 -16.30
N LEU A 101 24.66 -4.34 -15.51
CA LEU A 101 24.80 -4.70 -14.11
C LEU A 101 23.67 -3.97 -13.37
N ILE A 102 22.46 -4.48 -13.54
CA ILE A 102 21.39 -4.19 -12.61
C ILE A 102 21.85 -4.83 -11.30
N PHE A 103 22.39 -4.02 -10.40
CA PHE A 103 22.50 -4.38 -8.99
C PHE A 103 21.08 -4.57 -8.49
N LYS A 104 20.53 -5.78 -8.69
CA LYS A 104 19.31 -6.18 -8.00
C LYS A 104 19.67 -6.25 -6.53
N ALA A 105 19.26 -5.23 -5.76
CA ALA A 105 19.29 -5.33 -4.32
C ALA A 105 18.68 -6.69 -3.91
N PRO A 106 19.26 -7.39 -2.92
CA PRO A 106 18.73 -8.67 -2.48
C PRO A 106 17.24 -8.49 -2.16
N GLN A 107 16.40 -9.27 -2.83
CA GLN A 107 14.96 -9.18 -2.61
C GLN A 107 14.65 -9.66 -1.21
N LEU A 108 13.92 -8.84 -0.46
CA LEU A 108 13.46 -9.17 0.87
C LEU A 108 12.47 -10.35 0.78
N ARG A 109 12.70 -11.36 1.59
CA ARG A 109 11.81 -12.53 1.74
C ARG A 109 11.40 -12.66 3.20
N LEU A 110 10.19 -13.15 3.44
CA LEU A 110 9.74 -13.43 4.80
C LEU A 110 10.54 -14.58 5.40
N GLU A 111 11.00 -14.40 6.64
CA GLU A 111 11.76 -15.38 7.37
C GLU A 111 10.82 -16.24 8.23
N LYS A 112 10.99 -17.56 8.20
CA LYS A 112 10.29 -18.48 9.10
C LYS A 112 10.74 -18.21 10.54
N ARG A 113 9.86 -18.46 11.50
CA ARG A 113 10.08 -18.23 12.94
C ARG A 113 10.15 -16.76 13.37
N LYS A 114 9.82 -15.82 12.45
CA LYS A 114 9.60 -14.41 12.77
C LYS A 114 8.13 -14.07 12.64
N ARG A 115 7.65 -13.25 13.55
CA ARG A 115 6.28 -12.73 13.52
C ARG A 115 6.26 -11.31 12.95
N TYR A 116 5.24 -11.00 12.17
CA TYR A 116 5.13 -9.77 11.42
C TYR A 116 3.79 -9.09 11.69
N LEU A 117 3.81 -7.77 11.69
CA LEU A 117 2.62 -6.92 11.65
C LEU A 117 2.46 -6.40 10.22
N GLN A 118 1.34 -6.70 9.58
CA GLN A 118 1.01 -6.20 8.25
C GLN A 118 0.02 -5.06 8.38
N VAL A 119 0.38 -3.89 7.87
CA VAL A 119 -0.43 -2.67 7.88
C VAL A 119 -1.06 -2.53 6.50
N ALA A 120 -2.38 -2.73 6.41
CA ALA A 120 -3.12 -2.66 5.16
C ALA A 120 -3.57 -1.23 4.85
N LEU A 121 -3.22 -0.75 3.66
CA LEU A 121 -3.55 0.57 3.14
C LEU A 121 -4.63 0.43 2.07
N ASN A 122 -5.89 0.72 2.44
CA ASN A 122 -7.07 0.46 1.61
C ASN A 122 -7.78 1.73 1.11
N ASN A 123 -7.43 2.89 1.66
CA ASN A 123 -8.08 4.16 1.33
C ASN A 123 -7.28 4.94 0.26
N THR A 124 -7.28 6.26 0.33
CA THR A 124 -6.57 7.10 -0.62
C THR A 124 -5.05 7.05 -0.43
N ILE A 125 -4.30 7.30 -1.51
CA ILE A 125 -2.83 7.42 -1.45
C ILE A 125 -2.39 8.50 -0.45
N ASN A 126 -3.11 9.62 -0.36
CA ASN A 126 -2.78 10.70 0.58
C ASN A 126 -2.89 10.25 2.05
N GLU A 127 -3.93 9.51 2.40
CA GLU A 127 -4.07 8.94 3.74
C GLU A 127 -3.00 7.87 4.01
N ALA A 128 -2.70 7.05 3.01
CA ALA A 128 -1.63 6.05 3.09
C ALA A 128 -0.26 6.69 3.38
N ILE A 129 0.09 7.79 2.71
CA ILE A 129 1.32 8.55 2.95
C ILE A 129 1.35 9.08 4.39
N GLN A 130 0.23 9.61 4.89
CA GLN A 130 0.13 10.08 6.29
C GLN A 130 0.37 8.94 7.29
N ILE A 131 -0.18 7.76 7.03
CA ILE A 131 0.05 6.56 7.87
C ILE A 131 1.50 6.12 7.78
N ILE A 132 2.05 5.99 6.58
CA ILE A 132 3.45 5.57 6.33
C ILE A 132 4.43 6.48 7.07
N SER A 133 4.20 7.80 7.08
CA SER A 133 5.06 8.75 7.79
C SER A 133 5.14 8.52 9.31
N GLN A 134 4.16 7.82 9.86
CA GLN A 134 4.05 7.48 11.29
C GLN A 134 4.47 6.04 11.61
N ILE A 135 4.69 5.20 10.59
CA ILE A 135 5.13 3.82 10.80
C ILE A 135 6.56 3.81 11.34
N PRO A 136 6.83 3.23 12.52
CA PRO A 136 8.19 3.10 13.02
C PRO A 136 8.98 2.13 12.14
N TYR A 137 10.24 2.46 11.87
CA TYR A 137 11.10 1.54 11.13
C TYR A 137 11.26 0.20 11.87
N SER A 138 10.84 -0.87 11.23
CA SER A 138 11.01 -2.23 11.72
C SER A 138 10.96 -3.24 10.57
N LYS A 139 11.91 -4.17 10.53
CA LYS A 139 11.89 -5.30 9.59
C LYS A 139 10.72 -6.28 9.84
N ARG A 140 9.98 -6.08 10.91
CA ARG A 140 8.79 -6.87 11.27
C ARG A 140 7.48 -6.21 10.86
N ILE A 141 7.54 -5.05 10.20
CA ILE A 141 6.36 -4.40 9.62
C ILE A 141 6.34 -4.67 8.12
N LEU A 142 5.21 -5.18 7.64
CA LEU A 142 4.87 -5.32 6.23
C LEU A 142 3.89 -4.20 5.88
N ILE A 143 4.07 -3.56 4.75
CA ILE A 143 3.16 -2.52 4.24
C ILE A 143 2.37 -3.14 3.09
N GLU A 144 1.06 -3.20 3.23
CA GLU A 144 0.17 -3.76 2.21
C GLU A 144 -0.49 -2.64 1.41
N VAL A 145 -0.37 -2.73 0.09
CA VAL A 145 -1.20 -1.97 -0.85
C VAL A 145 -2.45 -2.81 -1.09
N GLY A 146 -3.54 -2.42 -0.46
CA GLY A 146 -4.76 -3.22 -0.43
C GLY A 146 -5.53 -3.21 -1.75
N THR A 147 -6.39 -4.20 -1.93
CA THR A 147 -7.20 -4.40 -3.14
C THR A 147 -7.98 -3.15 -3.57
N PRO A 148 -8.66 -2.40 -2.67
CA PRO A 148 -9.36 -1.18 -3.07
C PRO A 148 -8.42 -0.13 -3.65
N MET A 149 -7.26 0.07 -3.06
CA MET A 149 -6.26 1.03 -3.54
C MET A 149 -5.69 0.62 -4.91
N ILE A 150 -5.38 -0.66 -5.12
CA ILE A 150 -4.92 -1.16 -6.42
C ILE A 150 -6.00 -0.97 -7.49
N LYS A 151 -7.28 -1.21 -7.16
CA LYS A 151 -8.39 -1.03 -8.09
C LYS A 151 -8.66 0.43 -8.44
N GLU A 152 -8.48 1.35 -7.50
CA GLU A 152 -8.70 2.78 -7.70
C GLU A 152 -7.56 3.46 -8.46
N TYR A 153 -6.30 3.16 -8.10
CA TYR A 153 -5.12 3.87 -8.62
C TYR A 153 -4.28 3.03 -9.60
N GLY A 154 -4.64 1.76 -9.80
CA GLY A 154 -3.88 0.82 -10.61
C GLY A 154 -2.56 0.40 -9.97
N ILE A 155 -1.73 -0.30 -10.75
CA ILE A 155 -0.43 -0.85 -10.31
C ILE A 155 0.54 0.24 -9.82
N LYS A 156 0.37 1.47 -10.29
CA LYS A 156 1.20 2.62 -9.88
C LYS A 156 1.15 2.85 -8.38
N ALA A 157 0.02 2.55 -7.72
CA ALA A 157 -0.08 2.66 -6.26
C ALA A 157 1.03 1.89 -5.54
N ILE A 158 1.40 0.71 -6.02
CA ILE A 158 2.45 -0.12 -5.43
C ILE A 158 3.80 0.61 -5.50
N SER A 159 4.13 1.17 -6.67
CA SER A 159 5.39 1.91 -6.86
C SER A 159 5.44 3.19 -6.03
N GLU A 160 4.32 3.91 -5.91
CA GLU A 160 4.21 5.14 -5.12
C GLU A 160 4.35 4.84 -3.62
N ILE A 161 3.62 3.85 -3.11
CA ILE A 161 3.74 3.43 -1.71
C ILE A 161 5.16 2.95 -1.39
N LYS A 162 5.78 2.19 -2.29
CA LYS A 162 7.17 1.74 -2.12
C LYS A 162 8.16 2.89 -2.02
N GLN A 163 7.98 3.94 -2.83
CA GLN A 163 8.84 5.14 -2.80
C GLN A 163 8.67 5.95 -1.50
N MET A 164 7.44 5.98 -0.94
CA MET A 164 7.14 6.70 0.29
C MET A 164 7.48 5.91 1.55
N ALA A 165 7.53 4.58 1.45
CA ALA A 165 7.86 3.71 2.58
C ALA A 165 9.34 3.85 2.99
N PRO A 166 9.69 3.64 4.27
CA PRO A 166 11.07 3.60 4.72
C PRO A 166 11.91 2.65 3.87
N LEU A 167 13.16 3.02 3.58
CA LEU A 167 14.06 2.23 2.75
C LEU A 167 14.19 0.80 3.30
N GLY A 168 13.98 -0.19 2.43
CA GLY A 168 14.00 -1.60 2.84
C GLY A 168 12.69 -2.11 3.43
N SER A 169 11.59 -1.35 3.32
CA SER A 169 10.25 -1.86 3.68
C SER A 169 9.82 -3.01 2.78
N TYR A 170 9.13 -3.97 3.37
CA TYR A 170 8.53 -5.09 2.67
C TYR A 170 7.13 -4.71 2.20
N ILE A 171 6.88 -4.77 0.90
CA ILE A 171 5.62 -4.36 0.27
C ILE A 171 4.83 -5.59 -0.16
N VAL A 172 3.58 -5.68 0.31
CA VAL A 172 2.60 -6.68 -0.11
C VAL A 172 1.62 -6.05 -1.09
N ALA A 173 1.44 -6.65 -2.26
CA ALA A 173 0.38 -6.28 -3.20
C ALA A 173 -0.82 -7.22 -3.00
N ASP A 174 -1.91 -6.70 -2.41
CA ASP A 174 -3.15 -7.46 -2.22
C ASP A 174 -4.04 -7.35 -3.47
N ASN A 175 -3.57 -7.93 -4.58
CA ASN A 175 -4.29 -7.89 -5.87
C ASN A 175 -5.40 -8.94 -5.99
N LYS A 176 -5.45 -9.94 -5.08
CA LYS A 176 -6.44 -11.03 -5.08
C LYS A 176 -6.59 -11.67 -6.46
N CYS A 177 -5.45 -12.12 -7.03
CA CYS A 177 -5.42 -12.82 -8.29
C CYS A 177 -6.42 -13.99 -8.29
N ALA A 178 -7.22 -14.10 -9.34
CA ALA A 178 -8.19 -15.17 -9.52
C ALA A 178 -8.04 -15.88 -10.87
N ASP A 179 -7.28 -15.28 -11.79
CA ASP A 179 -6.93 -15.79 -13.12
C ASP A 179 -5.66 -15.10 -13.62
N LEU A 180 -5.07 -15.56 -14.73
CA LEU A 180 -3.87 -14.99 -15.34
C LEU A 180 -2.68 -14.86 -14.37
N GLY A 181 -2.47 -15.84 -13.50
CA GLY A 181 -1.48 -15.84 -12.42
C GLY A 181 -0.09 -15.36 -12.83
N SER A 182 0.42 -15.85 -13.99
CA SER A 182 1.75 -15.42 -14.50
C SER A 182 1.81 -13.92 -14.78
N ARG A 183 0.81 -13.38 -15.49
CA ARG A 183 0.76 -11.97 -15.88
C ARG A 183 0.60 -11.06 -14.68
N GLU A 184 -0.28 -11.41 -13.74
CA GLU A 184 -0.52 -10.58 -12.55
C GLU A 184 0.71 -10.55 -11.63
N VAL A 185 1.38 -11.68 -11.43
CA VAL A 185 2.63 -11.74 -10.65
C VAL A 185 3.72 -10.87 -11.27
N GLU A 186 3.91 -10.96 -12.62
CA GLU A 186 4.86 -10.10 -13.32
C GLU A 186 4.58 -8.63 -13.09
N MET A 187 3.31 -8.22 -13.19
CA MET A 187 2.90 -6.83 -12.99
C MET A 187 3.20 -6.35 -11.56
N MET A 188 2.86 -7.15 -10.54
CA MET A 188 3.10 -6.79 -9.13
C MET A 188 4.60 -6.73 -8.82
N ALA A 189 5.38 -7.71 -9.30
CA ALA A 189 6.83 -7.76 -9.10
C ALA A 189 7.54 -6.57 -9.75
N ASN A 190 7.16 -6.21 -10.99
CA ASN A 190 7.73 -5.07 -11.71
C ASN A 190 7.36 -3.73 -11.06
N ALA A 191 6.19 -3.62 -10.43
CA ALA A 191 5.79 -2.46 -9.62
C ALA A 191 6.57 -2.37 -8.30
N GLY A 192 7.30 -3.42 -7.93
CA GLY A 192 8.19 -3.43 -6.78
C GLY A 192 7.63 -4.11 -5.53
N ALA A 193 6.57 -4.91 -5.64
CA ALA A 193 6.08 -5.72 -4.55
C ALA A 193 7.11 -6.78 -4.13
N ASN A 194 7.11 -7.14 -2.86
CA ASN A 194 7.88 -8.24 -2.29
C ASN A 194 7.02 -9.51 -2.11
N ALA A 195 5.70 -9.34 -2.09
CA ALA A 195 4.70 -10.40 -2.09
C ALA A 195 3.47 -10.00 -2.90
N SER A 196 2.72 -10.99 -3.35
CA SER A 196 1.45 -10.81 -4.04
C SER A 196 0.43 -11.84 -3.54
N THR A 197 -0.88 -11.52 -3.64
CA THR A 197 -1.95 -12.39 -3.16
C THR A 197 -2.72 -13.05 -4.31
N CYS A 198 -3.12 -14.31 -4.11
CA CYS A 198 -4.04 -15.03 -4.96
C CYS A 198 -5.17 -15.62 -4.11
N LEU A 199 -6.39 -15.67 -4.63
CA LEU A 199 -7.52 -16.27 -3.94
C LEU A 199 -7.41 -17.79 -3.90
N GLY A 200 -7.64 -18.39 -2.73
CA GLY A 200 -7.69 -19.85 -2.54
C GLY A 200 -8.89 -20.51 -3.21
N VAL A 201 -9.91 -19.73 -3.60
CA VAL A 201 -11.07 -20.17 -4.39
C VAL A 201 -10.80 -20.13 -5.90
N ALA A 202 -9.65 -19.64 -6.36
CA ALA A 202 -9.28 -19.67 -7.77
C ALA A 202 -9.04 -21.11 -8.25
N PRO A 203 -9.08 -21.38 -9.57
CA PRO A 203 -8.68 -22.68 -10.12
C PRO A 203 -7.30 -23.10 -9.63
N ILE A 204 -7.11 -24.39 -9.36
CA ILE A 204 -5.81 -24.93 -8.88
C ILE A 204 -4.68 -24.60 -9.85
N GLU A 205 -4.96 -24.64 -11.15
CA GLU A 205 -4.01 -24.29 -12.21
C GLU A 205 -3.55 -22.84 -12.12
N THR A 206 -4.46 -21.93 -11.75
CA THR A 206 -4.13 -20.52 -11.52
C THR A 206 -3.24 -20.37 -10.29
N ILE A 207 -3.59 -21.05 -9.18
CA ILE A 207 -2.81 -21.01 -7.95
C ILE A 207 -1.40 -21.57 -8.17
N ASP A 208 -1.28 -22.71 -8.83
CA ASP A 208 0.01 -23.32 -9.15
C ASP A 208 0.87 -22.39 -10.02
N THR A 209 0.30 -21.83 -11.10
CA THR A 209 0.99 -20.88 -11.98
C THR A 209 1.41 -19.63 -11.21
N PHE A 210 0.55 -19.11 -10.33
CA PHE A 210 0.85 -17.95 -9.49
C PHE A 210 2.04 -18.22 -8.57
N ILE A 211 2.09 -19.38 -7.91
CA ILE A 211 3.19 -19.76 -7.01
C ILE A 211 4.51 -19.90 -7.78
N GLU A 212 4.49 -20.57 -8.94
CA GLU A 212 5.66 -20.75 -9.79
C GLU A 212 6.23 -19.42 -10.28
N GLU A 213 5.38 -18.50 -10.73
CA GLU A 213 5.81 -17.19 -11.18
C GLU A 213 6.32 -16.31 -10.00
N CYS A 214 5.72 -16.40 -8.82
CA CYS A 214 6.25 -15.73 -7.62
C CYS A 214 7.69 -16.19 -7.30
N GLU A 215 7.98 -17.49 -7.44
CA GLU A 215 9.34 -18.01 -7.27
C GLU A 215 10.30 -17.46 -8.34
N LYS A 216 9.88 -17.43 -9.59
CA LYS A 216 10.67 -16.92 -10.73
C LYS A 216 11.01 -15.43 -10.56
N TYR A 217 10.03 -14.62 -10.15
CA TYR A 217 10.23 -13.20 -9.85
C TYR A 217 10.83 -12.94 -8.47
N LYS A 218 11.06 -13.98 -7.66
CA LYS A 218 11.63 -13.92 -6.30
C LYS A 218 10.81 -13.07 -5.34
N ILE A 219 9.50 -13.07 -5.47
CA ILE A 219 8.56 -12.50 -4.50
C ILE A 219 7.86 -13.63 -3.73
N ASP A 220 7.29 -13.32 -2.56
CA ASP A 220 6.59 -14.31 -1.77
C ASP A 220 5.15 -14.49 -2.27
N SER A 221 4.71 -15.74 -2.45
CA SER A 221 3.34 -16.08 -2.81
C SER A 221 2.49 -16.14 -1.54
N MET A 222 1.33 -15.47 -1.54
CA MET A 222 0.37 -15.45 -0.43
C MET A 222 -0.99 -15.92 -0.94
N ILE A 223 -1.51 -17.03 -0.41
CA ILE A 223 -2.82 -17.56 -0.83
C ILE A 223 -3.87 -17.18 0.22
N ASP A 224 -4.82 -16.35 -0.21
CA ASP A 224 -5.91 -15.84 0.62
C ASP A 224 -7.07 -16.85 0.63
N MET A 225 -7.28 -17.49 1.78
CA MET A 225 -8.31 -18.50 1.99
C MET A 225 -9.68 -17.89 2.36
N MET A 226 -9.93 -16.64 1.99
CA MET A 226 -11.26 -16.04 2.14
C MET A 226 -12.29 -16.90 1.43
N ASN A 227 -13.39 -17.23 2.15
CA ASN A 227 -14.45 -18.12 1.66
C ASN A 227 -14.02 -19.57 1.31
N VAL A 228 -12.87 -20.02 1.83
CA VAL A 228 -12.43 -21.42 1.77
C VAL A 228 -12.73 -22.10 3.11
N GLU A 229 -13.62 -23.08 3.10
CA GLU A 229 -14.01 -23.80 4.34
C GLU A 229 -12.88 -24.69 4.87
N ASP A 230 -12.20 -25.42 3.98
CA ASP A 230 -11.07 -26.30 4.31
C ASP A 230 -9.80 -25.91 3.52
N PRO A 231 -8.94 -25.05 4.09
CA PRO A 231 -7.65 -24.70 3.48
C PRO A 231 -6.74 -25.90 3.19
N LEU A 232 -6.80 -26.98 3.99
CA LEU A 232 -5.99 -28.16 3.76
C LEU A 232 -6.38 -28.88 2.47
N SER A 233 -7.65 -28.89 2.10
CA SER A 233 -8.12 -29.50 0.87
C SER A 233 -7.55 -28.78 -0.37
N VAL A 234 -7.40 -27.47 -0.30
CA VAL A 234 -6.74 -26.67 -1.35
C VAL A 234 -5.24 -27.00 -1.39
N LEU A 235 -4.55 -26.90 -0.24
CA LEU A 235 -3.11 -27.10 -0.15
C LEU A 235 -2.66 -28.48 -0.63
N LYS A 236 -3.44 -29.52 -0.37
CA LYS A 236 -3.17 -30.92 -0.83
C LYS A 236 -3.16 -31.06 -2.35
N LYS A 237 -3.87 -30.21 -3.08
CA LYS A 237 -4.00 -30.26 -4.54
C LYS A 237 -2.88 -29.52 -5.26
N LEU A 238 -2.14 -28.65 -4.56
CA LEU A 238 -1.11 -27.82 -5.15
C LEU A 238 0.16 -28.63 -5.46
N LYS A 239 0.80 -28.34 -6.59
CA LYS A 239 2.12 -28.89 -6.96
C LYS A 239 3.23 -28.38 -6.06
N LYS A 240 3.13 -27.10 -5.65
CA LYS A 240 4.06 -26.44 -4.73
C LYS A 240 3.29 -25.66 -3.66
N LEU A 241 3.85 -25.61 -2.46
CA LEU A 241 3.25 -24.86 -1.37
C LEU A 241 3.57 -23.36 -1.52
N PRO A 242 2.60 -22.48 -1.18
CA PRO A 242 2.86 -21.05 -1.11
C PRO A 242 3.81 -20.71 0.04
N ARG A 243 4.36 -19.50 0.03
CA ARG A 243 5.12 -18.97 1.17
C ARG A 243 4.22 -18.70 2.37
N VAL A 244 3.03 -18.15 2.13
CA VAL A 244 2.06 -17.73 3.16
C VAL A 244 0.67 -18.23 2.78
N VAL A 245 -0.07 -18.69 3.79
CA VAL A 245 -1.52 -18.89 3.74
C VAL A 245 -2.18 -17.82 4.59
N ILE A 246 -3.21 -17.15 4.08
CA ILE A 246 -3.95 -16.11 4.80
C ILE A 246 -5.31 -16.69 5.22
N LEU A 247 -5.55 -16.79 6.51
CA LEU A 247 -6.88 -17.06 7.07
C LEU A 247 -7.61 -15.72 7.19
N HIS A 248 -8.59 -15.50 6.35
CA HIS A 248 -9.20 -14.19 6.15
C HIS A 248 -10.69 -14.22 6.41
N ARG A 249 -11.16 -13.39 7.35
CA ARG A 249 -12.55 -13.04 7.49
C ARG A 249 -12.79 -11.72 6.76
N GLY A 250 -13.57 -11.77 5.69
CA GLY A 250 -13.88 -10.60 4.85
C GLY A 250 -14.59 -9.49 5.65
N VAL A 251 -14.53 -8.26 5.12
CA VAL A 251 -15.16 -7.08 5.75
C VAL A 251 -16.67 -7.25 5.79
N ASP A 252 -17.29 -7.57 4.66
CA ASP A 252 -18.74 -7.77 4.57
C ASP A 252 -19.18 -8.94 5.46
N GLU A 253 -18.41 -10.02 5.46
CA GLU A 253 -18.66 -11.16 6.33
C GLU A 253 -18.61 -10.75 7.82
N SER A 254 -17.67 -9.90 8.21
CA SER A 254 -17.57 -9.42 9.59
C SER A 254 -18.70 -8.46 9.99
N GLU A 255 -19.28 -7.74 9.03
CA GLU A 255 -20.35 -6.76 9.26
C GLU A 255 -21.74 -7.41 9.26
N PHE A 256 -21.98 -8.37 8.33
CA PHE A 256 -23.27 -9.01 8.16
C PHE A 256 -23.40 -10.36 8.86
N SER A 257 -22.29 -11.02 9.21
CA SER A 257 -22.27 -12.33 9.89
C SER A 257 -21.36 -12.28 11.12
N LYS A 258 -21.78 -11.54 12.15
CA LYS A 258 -20.98 -11.33 13.40
C LYS A 258 -20.61 -12.63 14.11
N GLU A 259 -21.34 -13.70 13.88
CA GLU A 259 -21.13 -15.03 14.46
C GLU A 259 -19.95 -15.75 13.84
N LYS A 260 -19.63 -15.48 12.57
CA LYS A 260 -18.46 -16.05 11.91
C LYS A 260 -17.18 -15.45 12.48
N GLN A 261 -16.43 -16.28 13.17
CA GLN A 261 -15.13 -15.91 13.73
C GLN A 261 -14.00 -16.36 12.80
N ILE A 262 -12.84 -15.72 12.93
CA ILE A 262 -11.62 -16.18 12.27
C ILE A 262 -11.35 -17.62 12.75
N PRO A 263 -11.14 -18.59 11.85
CA PRO A 263 -10.97 -19.99 12.21
C PRO A 263 -9.55 -20.28 12.75
N TYR A 264 -9.24 -19.75 13.94
CA TYR A 264 -7.89 -19.88 14.55
C TYR A 264 -7.43 -21.34 14.69
N TYR A 265 -8.33 -22.30 14.85
CA TYR A 265 -8.00 -23.73 14.94
C TYR A 265 -7.30 -24.24 13.68
N GLN A 266 -7.62 -23.66 12.51
CA GLN A 266 -7.00 -24.03 11.23
C GLN A 266 -5.51 -23.68 11.19
N ILE A 267 -5.04 -22.69 11.98
CA ILE A 267 -3.59 -22.34 12.06
C ILE A 267 -2.79 -23.57 12.47
N LYS A 268 -3.21 -24.23 13.57
CA LYS A 268 -2.52 -25.42 14.08
C LYS A 268 -2.61 -26.58 13.10
N GLN A 269 -3.75 -26.74 12.42
CA GLN A 269 -3.91 -27.79 11.40
C GLN A 269 -2.97 -27.55 10.21
N ILE A 270 -2.88 -26.33 9.71
CA ILE A 270 -2.01 -25.99 8.58
C ILE A 270 -0.52 -26.18 8.99
N LYS A 271 -0.10 -25.61 10.12
CA LYS A 271 1.29 -25.67 10.58
C LYS A 271 1.72 -27.07 11.00
N GLY A 272 0.79 -27.90 11.44
CA GLY A 272 1.04 -29.32 11.77
C GLY A 272 1.30 -30.18 10.53
N ASN A 273 0.75 -29.80 9.38
CA ASN A 273 0.92 -30.54 8.13
C ASN A 273 2.00 -29.93 7.21
N TYR A 274 2.21 -28.61 7.26
CA TYR A 274 3.05 -27.89 6.31
C TYR A 274 3.97 -26.88 6.98
N ASN A 275 5.20 -26.80 6.48
CA ASN A 275 6.17 -25.81 6.94
C ASN A 275 6.05 -24.51 6.11
N LEU A 276 4.99 -23.74 6.34
CA LEU A 276 4.70 -22.45 5.72
C LEU A 276 4.34 -21.41 6.78
N LEU A 277 4.20 -20.13 6.38
CA LEU A 277 3.75 -19.06 7.25
C LEU A 277 2.23 -18.92 7.19
N VAL A 278 1.60 -18.65 8.33
CA VAL A 278 0.17 -18.39 8.41
C VAL A 278 -0.09 -16.94 8.79
N SER A 279 -0.83 -16.22 7.94
CA SER A 279 -1.32 -14.88 8.17
C SER A 279 -2.77 -14.90 8.60
N VAL A 280 -3.15 -13.95 9.47
CA VAL A 280 -4.54 -13.76 9.93
C VAL A 280 -4.99 -12.37 9.55
N ALA A 281 -6.11 -12.27 8.81
CA ALA A 281 -6.73 -11.02 8.39
C ALA A 281 -8.21 -10.95 8.81
N GLY A 282 -8.72 -9.73 9.01
CA GLY A 282 -10.11 -9.48 9.44
C GLY A 282 -10.28 -9.32 10.95
N GLY A 283 -9.19 -9.27 11.71
CA GLY A 283 -9.18 -8.90 13.13
C GLY A 283 -8.33 -7.65 13.35
N ASP A 284 -8.89 -6.60 13.95
CA ASP A 284 -8.28 -5.27 13.99
C ASP A 284 -8.18 -4.70 15.42
N THR A 285 -8.44 -5.52 16.41
CA THR A 285 -8.31 -5.17 17.82
C THR A 285 -7.10 -5.85 18.46
N LEU A 286 -6.58 -5.23 19.54
CA LEU A 286 -5.49 -5.83 20.31
C LEU A 286 -5.79 -7.27 20.76
N ARG A 287 -7.04 -7.51 21.17
CA ARG A 287 -7.50 -8.82 21.61
C ARG A 287 -7.47 -9.87 20.48
N GLU A 288 -7.85 -9.47 19.27
CA GLU A 288 -7.81 -10.37 18.10
C GLU A 288 -6.36 -10.67 17.69
N ILE A 289 -5.46 -9.69 17.76
CA ILE A 289 -4.02 -9.89 17.54
C ILE A 289 -3.47 -10.88 18.58
N GLN A 290 -3.75 -10.67 19.87
CA GLN A 290 -3.33 -11.58 20.91
C GLN A 290 -3.86 -13.01 20.68
N ARG A 291 -5.11 -13.16 20.26
CA ARG A 291 -5.70 -14.46 19.91
C ARG A 291 -4.99 -15.10 18.72
N ALA A 292 -4.68 -14.34 17.66
CA ALA A 292 -3.95 -14.85 16.50
C ALA A 292 -2.56 -15.36 16.92
N ILE A 293 -1.83 -14.58 17.70
CA ILE A 293 -0.49 -14.91 18.19
C ILE A 293 -0.52 -16.12 19.14
N PHE A 294 -1.50 -16.19 20.04
CA PHE A 294 -1.71 -17.35 20.93
C PHE A 294 -1.93 -18.65 20.15
N ASN A 295 -2.59 -18.56 18.99
CA ASN A 295 -2.79 -19.70 18.09
C ASN A 295 -1.64 -19.88 17.09
N ASP A 296 -0.50 -19.20 17.29
CA ASP A 296 0.73 -19.35 16.52
C ASP A 296 0.67 -18.80 15.09
N ALA A 297 -0.11 -17.71 14.85
CA ALA A 297 -0.02 -16.95 13.61
C ALA A 297 1.36 -16.30 13.47
N ASP A 298 1.88 -16.28 12.24
CA ASP A 298 3.17 -15.65 11.90
C ASP A 298 2.98 -14.19 11.46
N ILE A 299 1.85 -13.87 10.83
CA ILE A 299 1.52 -12.52 10.34
C ILE A 299 0.14 -12.14 10.85
N VAL A 300 0.00 -10.92 11.35
CA VAL A 300 -1.30 -10.35 11.72
C VAL A 300 -1.53 -9.08 10.93
N VAL A 301 -2.69 -8.99 10.27
CA VAL A 301 -3.07 -7.85 9.43
C VAL A 301 -3.94 -6.89 10.22
N ILE A 302 -3.62 -5.59 10.16
CA ILE A 302 -4.41 -4.50 10.74
C ILE A 302 -4.77 -3.48 9.66
N TRP A 303 -5.96 -2.88 9.75
CA TRP A 303 -6.45 -1.89 8.80
C TRP A 303 -7.19 -0.74 9.46
N LYS A 304 -8.46 -0.97 9.90
CA LYS A 304 -9.38 0.10 10.35
C LYS A 304 -8.82 0.88 11.54
N SER A 305 -8.07 0.23 12.41
CA SER A 305 -7.49 0.85 13.61
C SER A 305 -6.47 1.94 13.28
N VAL A 306 -5.66 1.76 12.22
CA VAL A 306 -4.65 2.74 11.83
C VAL A 306 -5.24 3.99 11.16
N TYR A 307 -6.43 3.89 10.57
CA TYR A 307 -7.14 5.02 9.97
C TYR A 307 -8.01 5.80 10.97
N LYS A 308 -8.42 5.18 12.08
CA LYS A 308 -9.23 5.82 13.11
C LYS A 308 -8.45 6.73 14.04
N THR A 309 -7.15 6.53 14.18
CA THR A 309 -6.27 7.18 15.15
C THR A 309 -5.24 8.08 14.47
N SER A 310 -5.68 9.14 13.79
CA SER A 310 -4.82 10.04 12.99
C SER A 310 -3.65 10.67 13.76
N GLU A 311 -3.75 10.83 15.09
CA GLU A 311 -2.70 11.45 15.91
C GLU A 311 -1.80 10.46 16.67
N ASN A 312 -2.17 9.17 16.74
CA ASN A 312 -1.48 8.16 17.56
C ASN A 312 -1.15 6.86 16.83
N THR A 313 -1.15 6.85 15.49
CA THR A 313 -0.87 5.64 14.68
C THR A 313 0.48 5.00 15.05
N ALA A 314 1.52 5.81 15.26
CA ALA A 314 2.84 5.32 15.67
C ALA A 314 2.83 4.57 17.02
N GLN A 315 2.08 5.08 18.00
CA GLN A 315 1.97 4.45 19.32
C GLN A 315 1.16 3.15 19.23
N LEU A 316 0.07 3.14 18.45
CA LEU A 316 -0.74 1.96 18.20
C LEU A 316 0.08 0.85 17.53
N ILE A 317 0.82 1.17 16.49
CA ILE A 317 1.71 0.20 15.80
C ILE A 317 2.78 -0.32 16.76
N LYS A 318 3.41 0.53 17.57
CA LYS A 318 4.38 0.09 18.59
C LYS A 318 3.75 -0.85 19.61
N LYS A 319 2.50 -0.61 20.02
CA LYS A 319 1.76 -1.49 20.92
C LYS A 319 1.52 -2.85 20.27
N PHE A 320 1.07 -2.88 19.03
CA PHE A 320 0.87 -4.12 18.28
C PHE A 320 2.18 -4.89 18.08
N LEU A 321 3.29 -4.20 17.77
CA LEU A 321 4.61 -4.82 17.65
C LEU A 321 5.09 -5.48 18.94
N LYS A 322 4.67 -5.01 20.11
CA LYS A 322 4.98 -5.64 21.39
C LYS A 322 4.23 -6.95 21.58
N GLU A 323 3.01 -7.05 21.09
CA GLU A 323 2.18 -8.25 21.20
C GLU A 323 2.68 -9.40 20.31
N ILE A 324 3.27 -9.11 19.16
CA ILE A 324 3.76 -10.12 18.21
C ILE A 324 5.20 -10.57 18.49
N LYS A 325 5.67 -10.48 19.72
CA LYS A 325 7.03 -10.94 20.11
C LYS A 325 7.26 -12.41 19.83
#